data_818ba8df316fc538e8b6cb63d1ebb100
#
_entry.id   818ba8df316fc538e8b6cb63d1ebb100
#
_cell.length_a   1.000
_cell.length_b   1.000
_cell.length_c   1.000
_cell.angle_alpha   90.00
_cell.angle_beta   90.00
_cell.angle_gamma   90.00
#
_symmetry.space_group_name_H-M   'P 1'
#
loop_
_entity.id
_entity.type
_entity.pdbx_description
1 polymer ?
#
loop_
_entity_poly.entity_id
_entity_poly.type
_entity_poly.pdbx_seq_one_letter_code
_entity_poly.pdbx_strand_id
1 'polypeptide(L)'
;MKTIIAYHAVTERPLLPGQVILMDAEHQNGVGRRVAEKLPLVERIYRNPAAYRADGLEHHTAVTLRELAMEEVRRAKYPQYPSRMACLYVSRTLEEAEKWADFFARIGRPTYAVVKLEITGRCFIGDAERCFPGSPDRVENIRLAEKYWAYPQNGSGNAAVCEMLADGEIRVLETVKEINANL
;
A
#
# COMPACT_ATOMS: atom_id res chain seq x y z
N MET A 1 14.92 10.43 -13.51
CA MET A 1 13.69 10.08 -12.77
C MET A 1 12.71 11.24 -12.92
N LYS A 2 11.44 10.96 -12.95
CA LYS A 2 10.41 12.01 -13.05
C LYS A 2 10.00 12.44 -11.64
N THR A 3 9.97 13.76 -11.39
CA THR A 3 9.42 14.31 -10.16
C THR A 3 7.93 14.54 -10.32
N ILE A 4 7.14 14.13 -9.37
CA ILE A 4 5.68 14.32 -9.36
C ILE A 4 5.21 14.93 -8.04
N ILE A 5 4.06 15.60 -8.08
CA ILE A 5 3.34 16.08 -6.91
C ILE A 5 2.23 15.08 -6.57
N ALA A 6 2.11 14.75 -5.30
CA ALA A 6 1.06 13.88 -4.75
C ALA A 6 0.62 14.37 -3.37
N TYR A 7 -0.37 13.68 -2.79
CA TYR A 7 -0.92 13.98 -1.48
C TYR A 7 -0.95 12.72 -0.61
N HIS A 8 -0.87 12.89 0.70
CA HIS A 8 -0.87 11.76 1.63
C HIS A 8 -1.70 12.08 2.87
N ALA A 9 -2.58 11.15 3.22
CA ALA A 9 -3.29 11.16 4.49
C ALA A 9 -2.39 10.56 5.58
N VAL A 10 -1.93 11.39 6.50
CA VAL A 10 -0.94 11.05 7.53
C VAL A 10 -1.61 10.34 8.69
N THR A 11 -1.23 9.08 8.95
CA THR A 11 -1.91 8.23 9.93
C THR A 11 -1.03 7.60 11.01
N GLU A 12 0.26 7.39 10.78
CA GLU A 12 1.12 6.68 11.75
C GLU A 12 1.79 7.62 12.75
N ARG A 13 2.30 8.73 12.25
CA ARG A 13 2.97 9.79 13.02
C ARG A 13 2.87 11.09 12.23
N PRO A 14 2.86 12.24 12.91
CA PRO A 14 2.91 13.55 12.24
C PRO A 14 4.10 13.64 11.28
N LEU A 15 3.88 14.31 10.15
CA LEU A 15 4.90 14.65 9.17
C LEU A 15 5.04 16.17 9.12
N LEU A 16 6.28 16.65 9.03
CA LEU A 16 6.59 18.07 9.03
C LEU A 16 7.06 18.54 7.65
N PRO A 17 6.74 19.78 7.23
CA PRO A 17 7.30 20.38 6.02
C PRO A 17 8.84 20.32 6.03
N GLY A 18 9.43 19.98 4.88
CA GLY A 18 10.87 19.78 4.72
C GLY A 18 11.37 18.39 5.06
N GLN A 19 10.57 17.55 5.72
CA GLN A 19 10.95 16.18 6.03
C GLN A 19 11.11 15.36 4.74
N VAL A 20 12.15 14.50 4.70
CA VAL A 20 12.40 13.55 3.61
C VAL A 20 12.14 12.14 4.12
N ILE A 21 11.39 11.37 3.34
CA ILE A 21 11.08 9.96 3.57
C ILE A 21 11.73 9.17 2.44
N LEU A 22 12.49 8.14 2.78
CA LEU A 22 13.01 7.18 1.81
C LEU A 22 12.15 5.92 1.85
N MET A 23 11.76 5.46 0.65
CA MET A 23 11.06 4.19 0.45
C MET A 23 11.82 3.37 -0.60
N ASP A 24 12.44 2.27 -0.16
CA ASP A 24 13.22 1.35 -0.98
C ASP A 24 13.29 -0.04 -0.31
N ALA A 25 14.13 -0.92 -0.82
CA ALA A 25 14.26 -2.28 -0.29
C ALA A 25 14.75 -2.31 1.17
N GLU A 26 15.50 -1.29 1.61
CA GLU A 26 16.05 -1.19 2.97
C GLU A 26 15.09 -0.44 3.91
N HIS A 27 14.21 0.42 3.35
CA HIS A 27 13.26 1.26 4.10
C HIS A 27 11.83 0.80 3.86
N GLN A 28 11.44 -0.29 4.54
CA GLN A 28 10.12 -0.87 4.42
C GLN A 28 9.08 -0.12 5.25
N ASN A 29 7.84 -0.12 4.75
CA ASN A 29 6.68 0.39 5.48
C ASN A 29 6.15 -0.62 6.52
N GLY A 30 5.07 -0.27 7.23
CA GLY A 30 4.47 -1.13 8.25
C GLY A 30 3.94 -2.47 7.70
N VAL A 31 3.55 -2.51 6.43
CA VAL A 31 3.12 -3.76 5.77
C VAL A 31 4.29 -4.71 5.61
N GLY A 32 5.43 -4.22 5.11
CA GLY A 32 6.65 -5.02 4.93
C GLY A 32 7.16 -5.61 6.24
N ARG A 33 7.17 -4.81 7.32
CA ARG A 33 7.56 -5.30 8.65
C ARG A 33 6.65 -6.43 9.14
N ARG A 34 5.31 -6.28 9.04
CA ARG A 34 4.35 -7.33 9.42
C ARG A 34 4.50 -8.59 8.58
N VAL A 35 4.77 -8.46 7.29
CA VAL A 35 5.03 -9.60 6.41
C VAL A 35 6.26 -10.37 6.89
N ALA A 36 7.36 -9.69 7.20
CA ALA A 36 8.58 -10.33 7.71
C ALA A 36 8.33 -11.13 8.99
N GLU A 37 7.56 -10.59 9.92
CA GLU A 37 7.20 -11.27 11.19
C GLU A 37 6.38 -12.55 10.99
N LYS A 38 5.55 -12.59 9.94
CA LYS A 38 4.62 -13.71 9.69
C LYS A 38 5.13 -14.76 8.70
N LEU A 39 6.29 -14.59 8.10
CA LEU A 39 6.87 -15.54 7.14
C LEU A 39 6.86 -17.01 7.64
N PRO A 40 7.28 -17.34 8.88
CA PRO A 40 7.27 -18.72 9.35
C PRO A 40 5.87 -19.35 9.40
N LEU A 41 4.84 -18.53 9.66
CA LEU A 41 3.45 -18.98 9.64
C LEU A 41 2.97 -19.26 8.21
N VAL A 42 3.30 -18.37 7.27
CA VAL A 42 2.96 -18.54 5.84
C VAL A 42 3.58 -19.82 5.28
N GLU A 43 4.84 -20.10 5.60
CA GLU A 43 5.47 -21.36 5.20
C GLU A 43 4.72 -22.59 5.69
N ARG A 44 4.25 -22.58 6.94
CA ARG A 44 3.43 -23.69 7.49
C ARG A 44 2.11 -23.82 6.76
N ILE A 45 1.45 -22.70 6.46
CA ILE A 45 0.17 -22.68 5.71
C ILE A 45 0.37 -23.31 4.33
N TYR A 46 1.39 -22.92 3.59
CA TYR A 46 1.62 -23.41 2.24
C TYR A 46 2.13 -24.87 2.20
N ARG A 47 2.75 -25.39 3.28
CA ARG A 47 3.07 -26.83 3.39
C ARG A 47 1.85 -27.71 3.61
N ASN A 48 0.84 -27.20 4.29
CA ASN A 48 -0.39 -27.96 4.57
C ASN A 48 -1.63 -27.03 4.49
N PRO A 49 -1.98 -26.56 3.29
CA PRO A 49 -3.07 -25.60 3.12
C PRO A 49 -4.44 -26.17 3.55
N ALA A 50 -4.62 -27.50 3.47
CA ALA A 50 -5.85 -28.15 3.89
C ALA A 50 -6.14 -28.06 5.41
N ALA A 51 -5.11 -27.80 6.23
CA ALA A 51 -5.28 -27.57 7.67
C ALA A 51 -5.77 -26.15 7.99
N TYR A 52 -5.86 -25.26 7.02
CA TYR A 52 -6.25 -23.85 7.20
C TYR A 52 -7.44 -23.52 6.31
N ARG A 53 -8.40 -22.83 6.89
CA ARG A 53 -9.55 -22.28 6.16
C ARG A 53 -9.36 -20.79 5.96
N ALA A 54 -9.76 -20.28 4.78
CA ALA A 54 -9.62 -18.85 4.45
C ALA A 54 -10.40 -17.96 5.42
N ASP A 55 -11.61 -18.38 5.81
CA ASP A 55 -12.49 -17.67 6.74
C ASP A 55 -12.02 -17.74 8.22
N GLY A 56 -11.09 -18.61 8.54
CA GLY A 56 -10.47 -18.76 9.86
C GLY A 56 -9.10 -18.09 10.01
N LEU A 57 -8.60 -17.44 8.96
CA LEU A 57 -7.31 -16.74 9.04
C LEU A 57 -7.44 -15.42 9.78
N GLU A 58 -6.47 -15.18 10.67
CA GLU A 58 -6.33 -13.87 11.30
C GLU A 58 -6.03 -12.81 10.22
N HIS A 59 -6.57 -11.60 10.37
CA HIS A 59 -6.53 -10.53 9.37
C HIS A 59 -5.11 -10.25 8.83
N HIS A 60 -4.12 -10.07 9.70
CA HIS A 60 -2.76 -9.77 9.26
C HIS A 60 -2.07 -10.97 8.58
N THR A 61 -2.50 -12.19 8.88
CA THR A 61 -2.03 -13.40 8.18
C THR A 61 -2.59 -13.43 6.75
N ALA A 62 -3.88 -13.15 6.57
CA ALA A 62 -4.48 -13.04 5.24
C ALA A 62 -3.83 -11.91 4.42
N VAL A 63 -3.57 -10.76 5.04
CA VAL A 63 -2.82 -9.66 4.41
C VAL A 63 -1.42 -10.11 3.98
N THR A 64 -0.70 -10.85 4.84
CA THR A 64 0.65 -11.33 4.52
C THR A 64 0.66 -12.26 3.31
N LEU A 65 -0.27 -13.21 3.23
CA LEU A 65 -0.42 -14.11 2.08
C LEU A 65 -0.66 -13.33 0.78
N ARG A 66 -1.52 -12.31 0.83
CA ARG A 66 -1.76 -11.41 -0.30
C ARG A 66 -0.51 -10.64 -0.72
N GLU A 67 0.15 -9.98 0.22
CA GLU A 67 1.29 -9.10 -0.10
C GLU A 67 2.49 -9.90 -0.63
N LEU A 68 2.70 -11.12 -0.17
CA LEU A 68 3.73 -12.01 -0.73
C LEU A 68 3.41 -12.42 -2.16
N ALA A 69 2.15 -12.75 -2.47
CA ALA A 69 1.73 -13.05 -3.84
C ALA A 69 1.86 -11.81 -4.74
N MET A 70 1.47 -10.65 -4.26
CA MET A 70 1.63 -9.38 -4.98
C MET A 70 3.10 -9.08 -5.27
N GLU A 71 4.00 -9.27 -4.31
CA GLU A 71 5.43 -9.03 -4.51
C GLU A 71 6.06 -10.05 -5.46
N GLU A 72 5.67 -11.33 -5.41
CA GLU A 72 6.12 -12.36 -6.34
C GLU A 72 5.76 -11.98 -7.79
N VAL A 73 4.51 -11.62 -8.04
CA VAL A 73 4.04 -11.20 -9.36
C VAL A 73 4.71 -9.91 -9.81
N ARG A 74 4.84 -8.93 -8.91
CA ARG A 74 5.52 -7.67 -9.22
C ARG A 74 6.96 -7.91 -9.69
N ARG A 75 7.73 -8.69 -8.94
CA ARG A 75 9.13 -8.98 -9.30
C ARG A 75 9.25 -9.69 -10.64
N ALA A 76 8.35 -10.61 -10.92
CA ALA A 76 8.38 -11.41 -12.14
C ALA A 76 7.93 -10.65 -13.39
N LYS A 77 6.87 -9.82 -13.27
CA LYS A 77 6.18 -9.22 -14.43
C LYS A 77 6.19 -7.70 -14.46
N TYR A 78 6.34 -7.04 -13.31
CA TYR A 78 6.20 -5.58 -13.17
C TYR A 78 7.33 -4.96 -12.31
N PRO A 79 8.61 -5.28 -12.55
CA PRO A 79 9.73 -4.81 -11.72
C PRO A 79 9.89 -3.29 -11.71
N GLN A 80 9.30 -2.59 -12.68
CA GLN A 80 9.29 -1.13 -12.79
C GLN A 80 8.35 -0.46 -11.78
N TYR A 81 7.45 -1.17 -11.11
CA TYR A 81 6.53 -0.60 -10.13
C TYR A 81 7.08 -0.68 -8.70
N PRO A 82 6.66 0.23 -7.81
CA PRO A 82 7.00 0.18 -6.38
C PRO A 82 6.54 -1.13 -5.73
N SER A 83 7.30 -1.62 -4.75
CA SER A 83 6.81 -2.69 -3.88
C SER A 83 5.77 -2.15 -2.89
N ARG A 84 4.66 -2.84 -2.72
CA ARG A 84 3.64 -2.50 -1.71
C ARG A 84 4.19 -2.57 -0.27
N MET A 85 5.26 -3.32 -0.04
CA MET A 85 5.94 -3.45 1.24
C MET A 85 7.03 -2.38 1.48
N ALA A 86 7.38 -1.61 0.45
CA ALA A 86 8.43 -0.59 0.48
C ALA A 86 8.01 0.64 -0.33
N CYS A 87 6.82 1.14 -0.06
CA CYS A 87 6.24 2.33 -0.68
C CYS A 87 5.49 3.18 0.35
N LEU A 88 5.27 4.43 0.02
CA LEU A 88 4.25 5.27 0.63
C LEU A 88 2.96 5.16 -0.20
N TYR A 89 1.82 4.99 0.47
CA TYR A 89 0.52 5.08 -0.15
C TYR A 89 0.12 6.55 -0.25
N VAL A 90 -0.09 7.02 -1.47
CA VAL A 90 -0.36 8.42 -1.77
C VAL A 90 -1.59 8.57 -2.66
N SER A 91 -2.00 9.78 -2.93
CA SER A 91 -3.13 10.14 -3.79
C SER A 91 -2.68 11.13 -4.86
N ARG A 92 -3.30 11.07 -6.03
CA ARG A 92 -2.99 11.97 -7.16
C ARG A 92 -3.49 13.39 -6.90
N THR A 93 -4.61 13.50 -6.19
CA THR A 93 -5.29 14.77 -5.91
C THR A 93 -5.53 14.95 -4.43
N LEU A 94 -5.71 16.20 -4.01
CA LEU A 94 -6.10 16.54 -2.64
C LEU A 94 -7.43 15.88 -2.26
N GLU A 95 -8.41 15.89 -3.16
CA GLU A 95 -9.72 15.29 -2.91
C GLU A 95 -9.64 13.78 -2.64
N GLU A 96 -8.83 13.04 -3.40
CA GLU A 96 -8.58 11.62 -3.14
C GLU A 96 -7.95 11.40 -1.76
N ALA A 97 -6.97 12.22 -1.38
CA ALA A 97 -6.31 12.12 -0.09
C ALA A 97 -7.26 12.46 1.08
N GLU A 98 -8.14 13.44 0.92
CA GLU A 98 -9.17 13.78 1.91
C GLU A 98 -10.17 12.63 2.11
N LYS A 99 -10.60 11.97 1.03
CA LYS A 99 -11.48 10.78 1.11
C LYS A 99 -10.80 9.64 1.90
N TRP A 100 -9.50 9.42 1.70
CA TRP A 100 -8.74 8.45 2.48
C TRP A 100 -8.62 8.87 3.94
N ALA A 101 -8.36 10.14 4.22
CA ALA A 101 -8.29 10.66 5.60
C ALA A 101 -9.61 10.48 6.35
N ASP A 102 -10.74 10.80 5.71
CA ASP A 102 -12.07 10.61 6.26
C ASP A 102 -12.40 9.11 6.49
N PHE A 103 -11.97 8.25 5.58
CA PHE A 103 -12.11 6.80 5.75
C PHE A 103 -11.33 6.31 6.97
N PHE A 104 -10.06 6.69 7.12
CA PHE A 104 -9.22 6.29 8.24
C PHE A 104 -9.78 6.79 9.58
N ALA A 105 -10.25 8.03 9.64
CA ALA A 105 -10.88 8.59 10.82
C ALA A 105 -12.14 7.79 11.22
N ARG A 106 -12.98 7.43 10.24
CA ARG A 106 -14.20 6.63 10.49
C ARG A 106 -13.94 5.25 11.06
N ILE A 107 -12.84 4.60 10.66
CA ILE A 107 -12.45 3.28 11.19
C ILE A 107 -11.61 3.37 12.47
N GLY A 108 -11.51 4.58 13.08
CA GLY A 108 -10.81 4.80 14.33
C GLY A 108 -9.28 4.80 14.21
N ARG A 109 -8.74 4.95 12.99
CA ARG A 109 -7.29 5.07 12.80
C ARG A 109 -6.87 6.51 13.05
N PRO A 110 -5.87 6.78 13.93
CA PRO A 110 -5.35 8.12 14.15
C PRO A 110 -4.96 8.77 12.83
N THR A 111 -5.52 9.95 12.55
CA THR A 111 -5.28 10.69 11.30
C THR A 111 -4.94 12.12 11.67
N TYR A 112 -3.75 12.58 11.28
CA TYR A 112 -3.17 13.86 11.74
C TYR A 112 -3.36 14.99 10.75
N ALA A 113 -3.16 14.71 9.48
CA ALA A 113 -3.14 15.74 8.45
C ALA A 113 -3.27 15.15 7.05
N VAL A 114 -3.50 16.01 6.07
CA VAL A 114 -3.18 15.75 4.66
C VAL A 114 -1.99 16.63 4.30
N VAL A 115 -0.94 16.03 3.75
CA VAL A 115 0.26 16.72 3.30
C VAL A 115 0.43 16.64 1.80
N LYS A 116 1.04 17.67 1.22
CA LYS A 116 1.47 17.69 -0.18
C LYS A 116 2.92 17.23 -0.26
N LEU A 117 3.21 16.39 -1.22
CA LEU A 117 4.48 15.71 -1.39
C LEU A 117 5.09 16.00 -2.75
N GLU A 118 6.41 16.06 -2.79
CA GLU A 118 7.24 15.94 -3.99
C GLU A 118 7.92 14.57 -3.97
N ILE A 119 7.75 13.80 -5.05
CA ILE A 119 8.24 12.42 -5.15
C ILE A 119 9.20 12.31 -6.31
N THR A 120 10.42 11.84 -6.03
CA THR A 120 11.43 11.49 -7.05
C THR A 120 11.66 9.99 -6.99
N GLY A 121 10.94 9.24 -7.82
CA GLY A 121 10.96 7.78 -7.78
C GLY A 121 10.02 7.13 -8.77
N ARG A 122 9.57 5.92 -8.43
CA ARG A 122 8.59 5.15 -9.20
C ARG A 122 7.20 5.32 -8.60
N CYS A 123 6.20 5.22 -9.45
CA CYS A 123 4.81 5.25 -9.03
C CYS A 123 4.00 4.18 -9.76
N PHE A 124 2.94 3.72 -9.11
CA PHE A 124 1.93 2.84 -9.68
C PHE A 124 0.55 3.34 -9.23
N ILE A 125 -0.39 3.40 -10.16
CA ILE A 125 -1.79 3.70 -9.87
C ILE A 125 -2.57 2.40 -9.93
N GLY A 126 -3.30 2.08 -8.88
CA GLY A 126 -4.08 0.87 -8.76
C GLY A 126 -5.53 1.12 -8.37
N ASP A 127 -6.30 0.05 -8.36
CA ASP A 127 -7.64 0.02 -7.84
C ASP A 127 -7.64 -0.75 -6.51
N ALA A 128 -7.89 -0.07 -5.40
CA ALA A 128 -7.90 -0.67 -4.07
C ALA A 128 -8.97 -1.77 -3.92
N GLU A 129 -10.04 -1.74 -4.71
CA GLU A 129 -11.05 -2.82 -4.72
C GLU A 129 -10.52 -4.14 -5.30
N ARG A 130 -9.39 -4.11 -6.01
CA ARG A 130 -8.70 -5.32 -6.45
C ARG A 130 -7.78 -5.92 -5.39
N CYS A 131 -7.66 -5.29 -4.23
CA CYS A 131 -6.99 -5.87 -3.07
C CYS A 131 -7.88 -6.97 -2.48
N PHE A 132 -7.44 -8.20 -2.61
CA PHE A 132 -8.16 -9.39 -2.17
C PHE A 132 -7.75 -9.83 -0.76
N PRO A 133 -8.58 -10.55 -0.02
CA PRO A 133 -8.14 -11.27 1.17
C PRO A 133 -7.27 -12.46 0.75
N GLY A 134 -6.05 -12.54 1.27
CA GLY A 134 -5.18 -13.67 1.02
C GLY A 134 -5.76 -14.96 1.63
N SER A 135 -5.48 -16.09 0.98
CA SER A 135 -5.99 -17.41 1.37
C SER A 135 -4.85 -18.45 1.42
N PRO A 136 -5.10 -19.66 1.95
CA PRO A 136 -4.15 -20.78 1.85
C PRO A 136 -3.88 -21.25 0.42
N ASP A 137 -4.73 -20.89 -0.54
CA ASP A 137 -4.56 -21.21 -1.96
C ASP A 137 -3.58 -20.21 -2.62
N ARG A 138 -2.31 -20.63 -2.73
CA ARG A 138 -1.27 -19.80 -3.36
C ARG A 138 -1.55 -19.52 -4.83
N VAL A 139 -2.13 -20.47 -5.57
CA VAL A 139 -2.40 -20.30 -7.02
C VAL A 139 -3.45 -19.20 -7.22
N GLU A 140 -4.50 -19.22 -6.40
CA GLU A 140 -5.52 -18.19 -6.44
C GLU A 140 -4.97 -16.82 -6.01
N ASN A 141 -4.13 -16.76 -4.97
CA ASN A 141 -3.48 -15.52 -4.57
C ASN A 141 -2.65 -14.90 -5.71
N ILE A 142 -1.88 -15.71 -6.42
CA ILE A 142 -1.09 -15.27 -7.59
C ILE A 142 -1.99 -14.74 -8.71
N ARG A 143 -3.06 -15.49 -9.04
CA ARG A 143 -4.03 -15.07 -10.07
C ARG A 143 -4.68 -13.72 -9.76
N LEU A 144 -5.02 -13.48 -8.51
CA LEU A 144 -5.60 -12.22 -8.06
C LEU A 144 -4.56 -11.08 -8.05
N ALA A 145 -3.31 -11.38 -7.66
CA ALA A 145 -2.20 -10.44 -7.72
C ALA A 145 -1.91 -9.98 -9.17
N GLU A 146 -1.98 -10.89 -10.14
CA GLU A 146 -1.85 -10.53 -11.56
C GLU A 146 -2.93 -9.54 -12.01
N LYS A 147 -4.17 -9.74 -11.59
CA LYS A 147 -5.27 -8.80 -11.89
C LYS A 147 -5.05 -7.41 -11.28
N TYR A 148 -4.49 -7.35 -10.09
CA TYR A 148 -4.16 -6.08 -9.44
C TYR A 148 -3.12 -5.31 -10.24
N TRP A 149 -1.97 -5.93 -10.54
CA TRP A 149 -0.86 -5.28 -11.23
C TRP A 149 -1.13 -4.97 -12.72
N ALA A 150 -2.06 -5.68 -13.34
CA ALA A 150 -2.48 -5.42 -14.72
C ALA A 150 -3.38 -4.18 -14.87
N TYR A 151 -3.57 -3.38 -13.81
CA TYR A 151 -4.36 -2.15 -13.90
C TYR A 151 -3.71 -1.15 -14.88
N PRO A 152 -4.49 -0.57 -15.83
CA PRO A 152 -3.95 0.29 -16.87
C PRO A 152 -3.29 1.56 -16.32
N GLN A 153 -2.06 1.86 -16.75
CA GLN A 153 -1.32 3.06 -16.34
C GLN A 153 -1.44 4.25 -17.31
N ASN A 154 -2.16 4.08 -18.41
CA ASN A 154 -2.36 5.10 -19.46
C ASN A 154 -3.56 6.03 -19.20
N GLY A 155 -4.15 5.98 -18.00
CA GLY A 155 -5.32 6.77 -17.64
C GLY A 155 -6.66 6.22 -18.16
N SER A 156 -6.66 5.09 -18.89
CA SER A 156 -7.92 4.44 -19.35
C SER A 156 -8.60 3.62 -18.24
N GLY A 157 -7.92 3.41 -17.11
CA GLY A 157 -8.47 2.70 -15.97
C GLY A 157 -9.50 3.54 -15.21
N ASN A 158 -10.63 2.91 -14.89
CA ASN A 158 -11.67 3.51 -14.05
C ASN A 158 -11.68 2.78 -12.69
N ALA A 159 -10.78 3.20 -11.80
CA ALA A 159 -10.73 2.66 -10.45
C ALA A 159 -11.96 3.15 -9.66
N ALA A 160 -12.67 2.23 -9.03
CA ALA A 160 -13.75 2.59 -8.11
C ALA A 160 -13.16 3.26 -6.85
N VAL A 161 -12.02 2.75 -6.36
CA VAL A 161 -11.24 3.37 -5.28
C VAL A 161 -9.78 3.46 -5.72
N CYS A 162 -9.35 4.65 -6.11
CA CYS A 162 -7.96 4.86 -6.53
C CYS A 162 -7.01 4.75 -5.35
N GLU A 163 -5.95 3.93 -5.50
CA GLU A 163 -4.77 4.00 -4.66
C GLU A 163 -3.53 4.25 -5.52
N MET A 164 -2.57 4.96 -4.98
CA MET A 164 -1.31 5.22 -5.64
C MET A 164 -0.16 4.80 -4.72
N LEU A 165 0.77 4.04 -5.26
CA LEU A 165 2.00 3.64 -4.59
C LEU A 165 3.14 4.52 -5.08
N ALA A 166 4.03 4.95 -4.18
CA ALA A 166 5.22 5.71 -4.53
C ALA A 166 6.43 5.24 -3.74
N ASP A 167 7.57 5.12 -4.38
CA ASP A 167 8.86 4.85 -3.75
C ASP A 167 9.93 5.89 -4.13
N GLY A 168 11.15 5.73 -3.62
CA GLY A 168 12.24 6.65 -3.81
C GLY A 168 12.33 7.74 -2.75
N GLU A 169 12.79 8.94 -3.14
CA GLU A 169 12.86 10.09 -2.25
C GLU A 169 11.52 10.85 -2.28
N ILE A 170 10.93 11.03 -1.11
CA ILE A 170 9.63 11.67 -0.92
C ILE A 170 9.82 12.83 0.06
N ARG A 171 9.62 14.06 -0.40
CA ARG A 171 9.75 15.28 0.39
C ARG A 171 8.38 15.84 0.75
N VAL A 172 8.17 16.14 2.01
CA VAL A 172 6.97 16.85 2.48
C VAL A 172 7.15 18.33 2.15
N LEU A 173 6.25 18.86 1.31
CA LEU A 173 6.29 20.28 0.91
C LEU A 173 5.54 21.15 1.92
N GLU A 174 4.31 20.78 2.22
CA GLU A 174 3.43 21.54 3.11
C GLU A 174 2.34 20.66 3.72
N THR A 175 1.80 21.08 4.86
CA THR A 175 0.54 20.57 5.39
C THR A 175 -0.60 21.34 4.74
N VAL A 176 -1.43 20.66 3.95
CA VAL A 176 -2.55 21.29 3.23
C VAL A 176 -3.86 21.25 4.01
N LYS A 177 -3.97 20.32 4.96
CA LYS A 177 -5.12 20.22 5.87
C LYS A 177 -4.67 19.58 7.19
N GLU A 178 -4.90 20.27 8.27
CA GLU A 178 -4.77 19.68 9.61
C GLU A 178 -6.06 18.96 9.99
N ILE A 179 -5.91 17.79 10.58
CA ILE A 179 -7.00 16.99 11.12
C ILE A 179 -6.69 16.84 12.60
N ASN A 180 -7.49 17.50 13.45
CA ASN A 180 -7.38 17.31 14.88
C ASN A 180 -7.74 15.86 15.21
N ALA A 181 -6.74 15.01 15.38
CA ALA A 181 -6.94 13.76 16.07
C ALA A 181 -7.39 14.12 17.48
N ASN A 182 -8.67 14.00 17.76
CA ASN A 182 -9.14 14.03 19.14
C ASN A 182 -8.46 12.86 19.85
N LEU A 183 -7.41 13.20 20.61
CA LEU A 183 -6.70 12.33 21.53
C LEU A 183 -7.63 11.94 22.67
#